data_ce0f4351efe24a7f743ae98ff21c8a7a
#
_entry.id   ce0f4351efe24a7f743ae98ff21c8a7a
#
_cell.length_a   1.000
_cell.length_b   1.000
_cell.length_c   1.000
_cell.angle_alpha   90.00
_cell.angle_beta   90.00
_cell.angle_gamma   90.00
#
_symmetry.space_group_name_H-M   'P 1'
#
loop_
_entity.id
_entity.type
_entity.pdbx_description
1 polymer ?
#
loop_
_entity_poly.entity_id
_entity_poly.type
_entity_poly.pdbx_seq_one_letter_code
_entity_poly.pdbx_strand_id
1 'polypeptide(L)'
;MTPRIVAGYRLASALARIVPARPGAAVARAIGRLVGRLDGDRRRIVERNLRRVRPDGPTGPELRRSVDEVFASYANYYFHSFRLPAMTPAQVVDGFSEEGYERIAEALRAGNGAILALPHMGSWEWAAYWLVLHHEVPVGCVVEALEPPELFEWYRSFRTSIGIKVVGLGPSAGTEVLAMLRENRAVWLPSDRHVGGAGVEVEFFGEQTTLPAGLATLALRTGAALLPIAVYDHPDGCHGVVRPAIPAERQGRFRDDVARVTQHLAGEMEELIARAPEQWHLLQPNWPSDQAIADGSEPDAVPGADG
;
A
#
# COMPACT_ATOMS: atom_id res chain seq x y z
N MET A 1 -1.29 -21.66 -18.86
CA MET A 1 -0.39 -21.19 -17.76
C MET A 1 -1.17 -20.80 -16.51
N THR A 2 -2.38 -20.34 -16.63
CA THR A 2 -3.31 -19.85 -15.60
C THR A 2 -3.49 -20.78 -14.36
N PRO A 3 -3.73 -22.09 -14.50
CA PRO A 3 -3.98 -22.94 -13.34
C PRO A 3 -2.80 -23.08 -12.38
N ARG A 4 -1.56 -23.00 -12.89
CA ARG A 4 -0.32 -23.20 -12.09
C ARG A 4 -0.06 -22.03 -11.14
N ILE A 5 -0.31 -20.80 -11.56
CA ILE A 5 -0.14 -19.60 -10.72
C ILE A 5 -1.12 -19.65 -9.55
N VAL A 6 -2.40 -19.86 -9.82
CA VAL A 6 -3.44 -19.96 -8.78
C VAL A 6 -3.15 -21.12 -7.80
N ALA A 7 -2.70 -22.26 -8.32
CA ALA A 7 -2.29 -23.39 -7.48
C ALA A 7 -1.10 -23.03 -6.58
N GLY A 8 -0.13 -22.27 -7.10
CA GLY A 8 1.00 -21.76 -6.32
C GLY A 8 0.56 -20.86 -5.15
N TYR A 9 -0.33 -19.90 -5.41
CA TYR A 9 -0.89 -19.03 -4.37
C TYR A 9 -1.69 -19.80 -3.32
N ARG A 10 -2.51 -20.78 -3.73
CA ARG A 10 -3.25 -21.66 -2.82
C ARG A 10 -2.32 -22.49 -1.94
N LEU A 11 -1.27 -23.06 -2.53
CA LEU A 11 -0.27 -23.84 -1.78
C LEU A 11 0.48 -22.95 -0.79
N ALA A 12 0.96 -21.77 -1.22
CA ALA A 12 1.64 -20.83 -0.35
C ALA A 12 0.75 -20.38 0.81
N SER A 13 -0.54 -20.11 0.55
CA SER A 13 -1.52 -19.78 1.57
C SER A 13 -1.76 -20.94 2.53
N ALA A 14 -1.88 -22.19 2.04
CA ALA A 14 -2.06 -23.35 2.89
C ALA A 14 -0.84 -23.56 3.82
N LEU A 15 0.38 -23.41 3.28
CA LEU A 15 1.61 -23.51 4.05
C LEU A 15 1.73 -22.38 5.10
N ALA A 16 1.43 -21.13 4.72
CA ALA A 16 1.49 -20.00 5.65
C ALA A 16 0.57 -20.16 6.86
N ARG A 17 -0.54 -20.89 6.72
CA ARG A 17 -1.52 -21.13 7.81
C ARG A 17 -1.07 -22.14 8.83
N ILE A 18 -0.20 -23.10 8.45
CA ILE A 18 0.24 -24.19 9.33
C ILE A 18 1.62 -23.97 9.93
N VAL A 19 2.47 -23.16 9.27
CA VAL A 19 3.83 -22.88 9.74
C VAL A 19 3.79 -21.89 10.91
N PRO A 20 4.58 -22.08 11.99
CA PRO A 20 4.69 -21.09 13.07
C PRO A 20 5.13 -19.72 12.54
N ALA A 21 4.63 -18.62 13.16
CA ALA A 21 4.78 -17.26 12.62
C ALA A 21 6.25 -16.86 12.39
N ARG A 22 7.11 -16.95 13.41
CA ARG A 22 8.50 -16.51 13.32
C ARG A 22 9.32 -17.27 12.27
N PRO A 23 9.38 -18.63 12.26
CA PRO A 23 10.11 -19.34 11.22
C PRO A 23 9.51 -19.15 9.83
N GLY A 24 8.18 -19.06 9.70
CA GLY A 24 7.52 -18.81 8.43
C GLY A 24 7.88 -17.44 7.85
N ALA A 25 7.86 -16.39 8.65
CA ALA A 25 8.30 -15.06 8.27
C ALA A 25 9.79 -15.05 7.86
N ALA A 26 10.65 -15.73 8.60
CA ALA A 26 12.08 -15.83 8.26
C ALA A 26 12.30 -16.50 6.89
N VAL A 27 11.58 -17.58 6.60
CA VAL A 27 11.63 -18.28 5.30
C VAL A 27 11.07 -17.39 4.18
N ALA A 28 9.93 -16.73 4.39
CA ALA A 28 9.35 -15.82 3.41
C ALA A 28 10.31 -14.68 3.06
N ARG A 29 10.92 -14.06 4.07
CA ARG A 29 11.92 -13.00 3.89
C ARG A 29 13.16 -13.49 3.14
N ALA A 30 13.65 -14.69 3.43
CA ALA A 30 14.77 -15.29 2.70
C ALA A 30 14.44 -15.55 1.23
N ILE A 31 13.24 -16.06 0.95
CA ILE A 31 12.73 -16.25 -0.43
C ILE A 31 12.61 -14.89 -1.12
N GLY A 32 12.06 -13.88 -0.47
CA GLY A 32 11.95 -12.53 -1.02
C GLY A 32 13.30 -11.96 -1.46
N ARG A 33 14.34 -12.05 -0.62
CA ARG A 33 15.71 -11.62 -0.98
C ARG A 33 16.26 -12.39 -2.18
N LEU A 34 16.04 -13.71 -2.23
CA LEU A 34 16.49 -14.54 -3.34
C LEU A 34 15.80 -14.16 -4.65
N VAL A 35 14.47 -14.05 -4.65
CA VAL A 35 13.68 -13.64 -5.83
C VAL A 35 14.09 -12.23 -6.28
N GLY A 36 14.24 -11.30 -5.34
CA GLY A 36 14.68 -9.94 -5.64
C GLY A 36 16.05 -9.88 -6.31
N ARG A 37 16.97 -10.80 -5.98
CA ARG A 37 18.29 -10.87 -6.66
C ARG A 37 18.23 -11.38 -8.10
N LEU A 38 17.17 -12.06 -8.47
CA LEU A 38 16.94 -12.57 -9.82
C LEU A 38 16.16 -11.59 -10.72
N ASP A 39 15.59 -10.54 -10.14
CA ASP A 39 14.77 -9.53 -10.83
C ASP A 39 15.54 -8.18 -10.91
N GLY A 40 16.41 -8.06 -11.90
CA GLY A 40 17.27 -6.88 -12.06
C GLY A 40 16.50 -5.57 -12.27
N ASP A 41 15.41 -5.61 -13.03
CA ASP A 41 14.64 -4.41 -13.37
C ASP A 41 13.92 -3.86 -12.14
N ARG A 42 13.22 -4.71 -11.40
CA ARG A 42 12.57 -4.28 -10.14
C ARG A 42 13.59 -3.83 -9.11
N ARG A 43 14.77 -4.46 -9.05
CA ARG A 43 15.85 -3.99 -8.17
C ARG A 43 16.28 -2.57 -8.51
N ARG A 44 16.45 -2.22 -9.78
CA ARG A 44 16.80 -0.86 -10.21
C ARG A 44 15.72 0.15 -9.79
N ILE A 45 14.43 -0.19 -9.97
CA ILE A 45 13.33 0.66 -9.52
C ILE A 45 13.37 0.88 -8.00
N VAL A 46 13.49 -0.20 -7.23
CA VAL A 46 13.57 -0.14 -5.76
C VAL A 46 14.77 0.68 -5.30
N GLU A 47 15.93 0.52 -5.92
CA GLU A 47 17.12 1.29 -5.61
C GLU A 47 16.91 2.80 -5.84
N ARG A 48 16.30 3.18 -6.97
CA ARG A 48 15.94 4.59 -7.25
C ARG A 48 14.94 5.13 -6.24
N ASN A 49 13.92 4.35 -5.89
CA ASN A 49 12.94 4.75 -4.89
C ASN A 49 13.60 5.00 -3.53
N LEU A 50 14.48 4.13 -3.08
CA LEU A 50 15.22 4.32 -1.82
C LEU A 50 16.12 5.56 -1.85
N ARG A 51 16.75 5.88 -2.99
CA ARG A 51 17.54 7.10 -3.17
C ARG A 51 16.68 8.36 -3.18
N ARG A 52 15.45 8.31 -3.73
CA ARG A 52 14.49 9.43 -3.67
C ARG A 52 14.05 9.70 -2.23
N VAL A 53 13.73 8.64 -1.49
CA VAL A 53 13.32 8.79 -0.08
C VAL A 53 14.46 9.28 0.80
N ARG A 54 15.70 8.85 0.52
CA ARG A 54 16.90 9.19 1.29
C ARG A 54 18.03 9.61 0.34
N PRO A 55 18.02 10.86 -0.19
CA PRO A 55 19.07 11.32 -1.12
C PRO A 55 20.50 11.22 -0.54
N ASP A 56 20.66 11.53 0.74
CA ASP A 56 21.92 11.42 1.49
C ASP A 56 22.05 10.05 2.21
N GLY A 57 21.27 9.05 1.77
CA GLY A 57 21.20 7.74 2.41
C GLY A 57 22.35 6.81 2.05
N PRO A 58 22.21 5.52 2.41
CA PRO A 58 23.27 4.54 2.22
C PRO A 58 23.62 4.34 0.73
N THR A 59 24.88 4.01 0.47
CA THR A 59 25.42 3.68 -0.86
C THR A 59 26.07 2.30 -0.87
N GLY A 60 26.49 1.83 -2.05
CA GLY A 60 27.26 0.60 -2.19
C GLY A 60 26.61 -0.64 -1.54
N PRO A 61 27.36 -1.38 -0.67
CA PRO A 61 26.85 -2.61 -0.07
C PRO A 61 25.66 -2.39 0.89
N GLU A 62 25.55 -1.24 1.51
CA GLU A 62 24.49 -0.91 2.44
C GLU A 62 23.17 -0.66 1.69
N LEU A 63 23.22 0.10 0.61
CA LEU A 63 22.05 0.29 -0.28
C LEU A 63 21.57 -1.05 -0.85
N ARG A 64 22.49 -1.93 -1.27
CA ARG A 64 22.10 -3.28 -1.73
C ARG A 64 21.38 -4.09 -0.66
N ARG A 65 21.77 -3.94 0.63
CA ARG A 65 21.07 -4.57 1.76
C ARG A 65 19.67 -3.99 1.94
N SER A 66 19.51 -2.66 1.85
CA SER A 66 18.18 -2.02 1.91
C SER A 66 17.28 -2.47 0.75
N VAL A 67 17.82 -2.61 -0.46
CA VAL A 67 17.08 -3.18 -1.60
C VAL A 67 16.65 -4.62 -1.32
N ASP A 68 17.56 -5.48 -0.84
CA ASP A 68 17.22 -6.86 -0.45
C ASP A 68 16.12 -6.88 0.64
N GLU A 69 16.11 -5.88 1.52
CA GLU A 69 15.14 -5.77 2.61
C GLU A 69 13.75 -5.39 2.10
N VAL A 70 13.61 -4.56 1.07
CA VAL A 70 12.31 -4.28 0.42
C VAL A 70 11.69 -5.57 -0.11
N PHE A 71 12.46 -6.40 -0.82
CA PHE A 71 11.96 -7.69 -1.33
C PHE A 71 11.62 -8.66 -0.20
N ALA A 72 12.40 -8.65 0.87
CA ALA A 72 12.11 -9.44 2.07
C ALA A 72 10.81 -8.99 2.74
N SER A 73 10.60 -7.68 2.88
CA SER A 73 9.38 -7.09 3.43
C SER A 73 8.16 -7.42 2.55
N TYR A 74 8.29 -7.32 1.23
CA TYR A 74 7.22 -7.65 0.31
C TYR A 74 6.77 -9.13 0.40
N ALA A 75 7.74 -10.05 0.51
CA ALA A 75 7.42 -11.46 0.71
C ALA A 75 6.79 -11.73 2.10
N ASN A 76 7.23 -11.00 3.14
CA ASN A 76 6.65 -11.06 4.47
C ASN A 76 5.20 -10.56 4.49
N TYR A 77 4.90 -9.49 3.76
CA TYR A 77 3.53 -9.01 3.55
C TYR A 77 2.61 -10.13 3.04
N TYR A 78 3.02 -10.88 1.99
CA TYR A 78 2.24 -12.02 1.50
C TYR A 78 2.09 -13.12 2.53
N PHE A 79 3.14 -13.42 3.28
CA PHE A 79 3.08 -14.43 4.35
C PHE A 79 2.05 -14.04 5.42
N HIS A 80 2.05 -12.78 5.87
CA HIS A 80 1.07 -12.28 6.82
C HIS A 80 -0.35 -12.34 6.24
N SER A 81 -0.57 -11.81 5.03
CA SER A 81 -1.87 -11.82 4.37
C SER A 81 -2.44 -13.23 4.25
N PHE A 82 -1.64 -14.20 3.81
CA PHE A 82 -2.09 -15.59 3.66
C PHE A 82 -2.41 -16.27 4.99
N ARG A 83 -1.77 -15.84 6.06
CA ARG A 83 -1.94 -16.38 7.40
C ARG A 83 -3.19 -15.84 8.12
N LEU A 84 -3.60 -14.60 7.85
CA LEU A 84 -4.69 -13.91 8.54
C LEU A 84 -5.95 -14.75 8.76
N PRO A 85 -6.50 -15.50 7.78
CA PRO A 85 -7.72 -16.28 7.98
C PRO A 85 -7.57 -17.46 8.96
N ALA A 86 -6.34 -17.84 9.30
CA ALA A 86 -6.06 -18.90 10.28
C ALA A 86 -5.68 -18.35 11.66
N MET A 87 -5.54 -17.04 11.81
CA MET A 87 -5.27 -16.41 13.09
C MET A 87 -6.57 -16.32 13.92
N THR A 88 -6.44 -16.54 15.21
CA THR A 88 -7.56 -16.31 16.13
C THR A 88 -7.79 -14.79 16.29
N PRO A 89 -9.02 -14.35 16.65
CA PRO A 89 -9.27 -12.93 16.94
C PRO A 89 -8.28 -12.34 17.96
N ALA A 90 -7.94 -13.05 19.01
CA ALA A 90 -6.95 -12.65 19.99
C ALA A 90 -5.56 -12.43 19.36
N GLN A 91 -5.11 -13.34 18.51
CA GLN A 91 -3.82 -13.17 17.80
C GLN A 91 -3.80 -11.95 16.89
N VAL A 92 -4.92 -11.63 16.25
CA VAL A 92 -5.03 -10.43 15.40
C VAL A 92 -4.98 -9.17 16.24
N VAL A 93 -5.71 -9.14 17.35
CA VAL A 93 -5.81 -7.97 18.24
C VAL A 93 -4.51 -7.76 19.01
N ASP A 94 -3.96 -8.80 19.64
CA ASP A 94 -2.76 -8.71 20.46
C ASP A 94 -1.48 -8.44 19.64
N GLY A 95 -1.49 -8.84 18.35
CA GLY A 95 -0.39 -8.60 17.42
C GLY A 95 -0.45 -7.24 16.69
N PHE A 96 -1.38 -6.35 17.06
CA PHE A 96 -1.52 -5.05 16.44
C PHE A 96 -1.50 -3.94 17.48
N SER A 97 -0.71 -2.90 17.19
CA SER A 97 -0.72 -1.65 17.96
C SER A 97 -1.06 -0.48 17.03
N GLU A 98 -1.50 0.63 17.58
CA GLU A 98 -1.92 1.78 16.77
C GLU A 98 -1.56 3.12 17.40
N GLU A 99 -1.50 4.15 16.53
CA GLU A 99 -1.41 5.56 16.87
C GLU A 99 -2.46 6.33 16.04
N GLY A 100 -3.39 7.03 16.71
CA GLY A 100 -4.32 7.95 16.05
C GLY A 100 -5.63 7.32 15.58
N TYR A 101 -6.04 6.16 16.08
CA TYR A 101 -7.35 5.56 15.76
C TYR A 101 -8.52 6.50 16.06
N GLU A 102 -8.40 7.35 17.08
CA GLU A 102 -9.43 8.33 17.44
C GLU A 102 -9.86 9.21 16.25
N ARG A 103 -8.96 9.46 15.27
CA ARG A 103 -9.26 10.21 14.04
C ARG A 103 -10.20 9.47 13.11
N ILE A 104 -10.05 8.14 13.01
CA ILE A 104 -10.98 7.28 12.26
C ILE A 104 -12.35 7.30 12.97
N ALA A 105 -12.36 7.13 14.29
CA ALA A 105 -13.59 7.13 15.07
C ALA A 105 -14.33 8.48 14.97
N GLU A 106 -13.63 9.60 14.96
CA GLU A 106 -14.18 10.94 14.74
C GLU A 106 -14.79 11.11 13.35
N ALA A 107 -14.08 10.68 12.30
CA ALA A 107 -14.56 10.71 10.93
C ALA A 107 -15.86 9.90 10.76
N LEU A 108 -15.91 8.70 11.33
CA LEU A 108 -17.10 7.84 11.26
C LEU A 108 -18.26 8.39 12.10
N ARG A 109 -17.99 9.06 13.25
CA ARG A 109 -19.03 9.75 14.02
C ARG A 109 -19.65 10.94 13.26
N ALA A 110 -18.91 11.57 12.34
CA ALA A 110 -19.44 12.60 11.46
C ALA A 110 -20.42 12.05 10.40
N GLY A 111 -20.43 10.74 10.15
CA GLY A 111 -21.43 10.05 9.32
C GLY A 111 -21.20 10.11 7.81
N ASN A 112 -20.06 10.64 7.34
CA ASN A 112 -19.72 10.75 5.91
C ASN A 112 -18.79 9.63 5.42
N GLY A 113 -18.51 8.63 6.27
CA GLY A 113 -17.45 7.66 6.04
C GLY A 113 -16.05 8.25 6.21
N ALA A 114 -15.03 7.41 6.06
CA ALA A 114 -13.63 7.83 6.09
C ALA A 114 -12.86 7.27 4.90
N ILE A 115 -12.02 8.09 4.27
CA ILE A 115 -11.08 7.69 3.22
C ILE A 115 -9.73 7.49 3.89
N LEU A 116 -9.28 6.23 3.96
CA LEU A 116 -7.98 5.87 4.49
C LEU A 116 -7.01 5.74 3.34
N ALA A 117 -6.21 6.79 3.15
CA ALA A 117 -5.20 6.87 2.10
C ALA A 117 -3.89 6.25 2.59
N LEU A 118 -3.35 5.28 1.85
CA LEU A 118 -2.16 4.56 2.28
C LEU A 118 -1.17 4.34 1.14
N PRO A 119 0.15 4.28 1.44
CA PRO A 119 1.13 3.76 0.51
C PRO A 119 1.08 2.22 0.49
N HIS A 120 1.60 1.60 -0.57
CA HIS A 120 1.77 0.15 -0.63
C HIS A 120 2.90 -0.28 0.32
N MET A 121 2.60 -0.39 1.62
CA MET A 121 3.60 -0.79 2.62
C MET A 121 2.98 -1.59 3.77
N GLY A 122 3.81 -2.42 4.39
CA GLY A 122 3.41 -3.24 5.54
C GLY A 122 2.23 -4.16 5.28
N SER A 123 1.69 -4.73 6.32
CA SER A 123 0.60 -5.71 6.27
C SER A 123 -0.77 -5.05 6.47
N TRP A 124 -1.19 -4.23 5.51
CA TRP A 124 -2.42 -3.43 5.61
C TRP A 124 -3.71 -4.25 5.83
N GLU A 125 -3.80 -5.49 5.29
CA GLU A 125 -4.95 -6.36 5.55
C GLU A 125 -5.05 -6.74 7.04
N TRP A 126 -3.93 -6.82 7.75
CA TRP A 126 -3.97 -7.05 9.20
C TRP A 126 -4.62 -5.88 9.93
N ALA A 127 -4.21 -4.64 9.62
CA ALA A 127 -4.82 -3.44 10.18
C ALA A 127 -6.31 -3.34 9.85
N ALA A 128 -6.71 -3.65 8.61
CA ALA A 128 -8.10 -3.65 8.19
C ALA A 128 -8.93 -4.71 8.95
N TYR A 129 -8.38 -5.91 9.14
CA TYR A 129 -9.04 -6.97 9.90
C TYR A 129 -9.09 -6.64 11.39
N TRP A 130 -8.05 -6.01 11.94
CA TRP A 130 -8.04 -5.50 13.30
C TRP A 130 -9.15 -4.46 13.54
N LEU A 131 -9.35 -3.52 12.63
CA LEU A 131 -10.46 -2.56 12.70
C LEU A 131 -11.84 -3.25 12.73
N VAL A 132 -12.02 -4.29 11.90
CA VAL A 132 -13.26 -5.08 11.87
C VAL A 132 -13.48 -5.82 13.19
N LEU A 133 -12.44 -6.47 13.73
CA LEU A 133 -12.55 -7.32 14.92
C LEU A 133 -12.61 -6.53 16.22
N HIS A 134 -11.78 -5.49 16.35
CA HIS A 134 -11.58 -4.79 17.62
C HIS A 134 -12.53 -3.60 17.78
N HIS A 135 -12.85 -2.93 16.69
CA HIS A 135 -13.70 -1.73 16.71
C HIS A 135 -15.02 -1.90 15.95
N GLU A 136 -15.29 -3.06 15.37
CA GLU A 136 -16.51 -3.34 14.59
C GLU A 136 -16.71 -2.33 13.42
N VAL A 137 -15.60 -1.72 12.94
CA VAL A 137 -15.65 -0.74 11.86
C VAL A 137 -15.92 -1.45 10.53
N PRO A 138 -16.96 -1.06 9.78
CA PRO A 138 -17.20 -1.61 8.46
C PRO A 138 -16.14 -1.11 7.46
N VAL A 139 -15.30 -2.01 6.98
CA VAL A 139 -14.19 -1.71 6.07
C VAL A 139 -14.55 -2.00 4.62
N GLY A 140 -14.03 -1.18 3.71
CA GLY A 140 -14.03 -1.43 2.27
C GLY A 140 -12.67 -1.15 1.66
N CYS A 141 -12.34 -1.75 0.51
CA CYS A 141 -11.13 -1.44 -0.23
C CYS A 141 -11.33 -1.51 -1.74
N VAL A 142 -10.52 -0.75 -2.47
CA VAL A 142 -10.40 -0.88 -3.93
C VAL A 142 -9.10 -1.62 -4.24
N VAL A 143 -9.16 -2.58 -5.15
CA VAL A 143 -8.01 -3.40 -5.55
C VAL A 143 -7.92 -3.49 -7.06
N GLU A 144 -6.72 -3.57 -7.60
CA GLU A 144 -6.51 -3.84 -9.02
C GLU A 144 -7.10 -5.19 -9.41
N ALA A 145 -7.68 -5.27 -10.60
CA ALA A 145 -8.08 -6.54 -11.18
C ALA A 145 -6.82 -7.35 -11.50
N LEU A 146 -6.59 -8.41 -10.73
CA LEU A 146 -5.47 -9.31 -10.94
C LEU A 146 -5.77 -10.27 -12.08
N GLU A 147 -4.76 -10.53 -12.90
CA GLU A 147 -4.81 -11.60 -13.89
C GLU A 147 -4.07 -12.85 -13.37
N PRO A 148 -4.65 -14.03 -13.54
CA PRO A 148 -5.95 -14.31 -14.16
C PRO A 148 -7.14 -14.03 -13.23
N PRO A 149 -8.38 -13.92 -13.77
CA PRO A 149 -9.59 -13.60 -12.98
C PRO A 149 -9.81 -14.50 -11.76
N GLU A 150 -9.40 -15.78 -11.83
CA GLU A 150 -9.50 -16.73 -10.72
C GLU A 150 -8.59 -16.33 -9.53
N LEU A 151 -7.49 -15.64 -9.80
CA LEU A 151 -6.60 -15.10 -8.75
C LEU A 151 -7.29 -13.91 -8.06
N PHE A 152 -7.90 -13.00 -8.83
CA PHE A 152 -8.69 -11.90 -8.29
C PHE A 152 -9.83 -12.42 -7.40
N GLU A 153 -10.61 -13.40 -7.87
CA GLU A 153 -11.71 -14.00 -7.11
C GLU A 153 -11.22 -14.68 -5.83
N TRP A 154 -10.07 -15.32 -5.86
CA TRP A 154 -9.46 -15.92 -4.69
C TRP A 154 -9.09 -14.84 -3.64
N TYR A 155 -8.44 -13.75 -4.05
CA TYR A 155 -8.12 -12.63 -3.16
C TYR A 155 -9.37 -11.92 -2.64
N ARG A 156 -10.37 -11.74 -3.50
CA ARG A 156 -11.66 -11.16 -3.10
C ARG A 156 -12.33 -12.00 -2.02
N SER A 157 -12.41 -13.31 -2.24
CA SER A 157 -12.99 -14.26 -1.26
C SER A 157 -12.23 -14.24 0.06
N PHE A 158 -10.90 -14.19 -0.01
CA PHE A 158 -10.03 -14.09 1.15
C PHE A 158 -10.35 -12.83 1.98
N ARG A 159 -10.34 -11.63 1.36
CA ARG A 159 -10.63 -10.37 2.05
C ARG A 159 -12.07 -10.31 2.57
N THR A 160 -13.01 -10.84 1.82
CA THR A 160 -14.41 -10.93 2.27
C THR A 160 -14.54 -11.84 3.51
N SER A 161 -13.76 -12.92 3.59
CA SER A 161 -13.81 -13.83 4.76
C SER A 161 -13.31 -13.19 6.06
N ILE A 162 -12.55 -12.10 5.98
CA ILE A 162 -12.10 -11.30 7.12
C ILE A 162 -12.89 -9.98 7.28
N GLY A 163 -14.08 -9.88 6.67
CA GLY A 163 -15.00 -8.77 6.87
C GLY A 163 -14.76 -7.53 5.98
N ILE A 164 -13.87 -7.59 4.99
CA ILE A 164 -13.55 -6.48 4.09
C ILE A 164 -14.42 -6.55 2.83
N LYS A 165 -15.17 -5.47 2.53
CA LYS A 165 -15.90 -5.30 1.26
C LYS A 165 -14.91 -4.91 0.15
N VAL A 166 -14.78 -5.74 -0.88
CA VAL A 166 -13.81 -5.54 -1.97
C VAL A 166 -14.50 -5.00 -3.22
N VAL A 167 -13.94 -3.96 -3.80
CA VAL A 167 -14.32 -3.38 -5.10
C VAL A 167 -13.14 -3.52 -6.05
N GLY A 168 -13.39 -4.05 -7.25
CA GLY A 168 -12.37 -4.09 -8.31
C GLY A 168 -12.16 -2.70 -8.94
N LEU A 169 -10.91 -2.35 -9.20
CA LEU A 169 -10.59 -1.13 -9.93
C LEU A 169 -11.15 -1.24 -11.36
N GLY A 170 -11.96 -0.26 -11.74
CA GLY A 170 -12.64 -0.23 -13.03
C GLY A 170 -13.60 0.95 -13.14
N PRO A 171 -14.39 1.03 -14.24
CA PRO A 171 -15.30 2.15 -14.50
C PRO A 171 -16.34 2.38 -13.39
N SER A 172 -16.78 1.34 -12.69
CA SER A 172 -17.77 1.43 -11.60
C SER A 172 -17.14 1.75 -10.23
N ALA A 173 -15.82 1.63 -10.07
CA ALA A 173 -15.14 1.72 -8.77
C ALA A 173 -15.48 3.02 -8.01
N GLY A 174 -15.48 4.16 -8.69
CA GLY A 174 -15.82 5.44 -8.06
C GLY A 174 -17.25 5.48 -7.51
N THR A 175 -18.22 4.90 -8.22
CA THR A 175 -19.63 4.80 -7.78
C THR A 175 -19.77 3.86 -6.59
N GLU A 176 -19.05 2.74 -6.60
CA GLU A 176 -19.08 1.76 -5.52
C GLU A 176 -18.40 2.30 -4.25
N VAL A 177 -17.27 3.03 -4.39
CA VAL A 177 -16.63 3.73 -3.26
C VAL A 177 -17.57 4.78 -2.68
N LEU A 178 -18.26 5.55 -3.53
CA LEU A 178 -19.23 6.55 -3.08
C LEU A 178 -20.38 5.89 -2.29
N ALA A 179 -20.85 4.73 -2.72
CA ALA A 179 -21.85 3.95 -1.99
C ALA A 179 -21.31 3.48 -0.63
N MET A 180 -20.06 3.00 -0.57
CA MET A 180 -19.43 2.59 0.70
C MET A 180 -19.28 3.76 1.69
N LEU A 181 -18.91 4.96 1.21
CA LEU A 181 -18.82 6.15 2.07
C LEU A 181 -20.20 6.53 2.61
N ARG A 182 -21.26 6.46 1.80
CA ARG A 182 -22.66 6.67 2.25
C ARG A 182 -23.15 5.62 3.25
N GLU A 183 -22.59 4.40 3.19
CA GLU A 183 -22.78 3.36 4.21
C GLU A 183 -21.93 3.62 5.47
N ASN A 184 -21.27 4.76 5.56
CA ASN A 184 -20.38 5.16 6.67
C ASN A 184 -19.23 4.16 6.91
N ARG A 185 -18.60 3.65 5.83
CA ARG A 185 -17.45 2.74 5.93
C ARG A 185 -16.12 3.49 5.98
N ALA A 186 -15.11 2.84 6.56
CA ALA A 186 -13.71 3.17 6.38
C ALA A 186 -13.21 2.54 5.07
N VAL A 187 -12.91 3.36 4.04
CA VAL A 187 -12.54 2.89 2.72
C VAL A 187 -11.03 3.07 2.50
N TRP A 188 -10.33 1.95 2.31
CA TRP A 188 -8.89 1.87 2.11
C TRP A 188 -8.56 2.05 0.63
N LEU A 189 -7.77 3.09 0.32
CA LEU A 189 -7.40 3.44 -1.04
C LEU A 189 -5.88 3.65 -1.14
N PRO A 190 -5.14 2.77 -1.85
CA PRO A 190 -3.74 3.03 -2.19
C PRO A 190 -3.59 4.36 -2.94
N SER A 191 -2.60 5.18 -2.57
CA SER A 191 -2.49 6.56 -3.02
C SER A 191 -1.11 6.97 -3.53
N ASP A 192 -0.12 6.09 -3.42
CA ASP A 192 1.29 6.35 -3.75
C ASP A 192 1.67 6.03 -5.20
N ARG A 193 0.71 5.51 -6.00
CA ARG A 193 0.90 5.13 -7.40
C ARG A 193 -0.33 5.41 -8.24
N HIS A 194 -0.11 5.92 -9.47
CA HIS A 194 -1.16 6.07 -10.47
C HIS A 194 -1.23 4.85 -11.37
N VAL A 195 -2.38 4.17 -11.41
CA VAL A 195 -2.61 2.93 -12.17
C VAL A 195 -3.51 3.18 -13.40
N GLY A 196 -4.04 4.40 -13.53
CA GLY A 196 -4.94 4.79 -14.61
C GLY A 196 -6.10 5.64 -14.12
N GLY A 197 -6.94 6.11 -15.06
CA GLY A 197 -8.01 7.06 -14.78
C GLY A 197 -7.50 8.51 -14.68
N ALA A 198 -8.21 9.36 -13.93
CA ALA A 198 -7.80 10.75 -13.73
C ALA A 198 -6.64 10.84 -12.74
N GLY A 199 -5.54 11.46 -13.15
CA GLY A 199 -4.37 11.75 -12.34
C GLY A 199 -4.17 13.26 -12.14
N VAL A 200 -3.35 13.59 -11.16
CA VAL A 200 -2.86 14.93 -10.85
C VAL A 200 -1.35 14.91 -10.84
N GLU A 201 -0.75 15.86 -11.55
CA GLU A 201 0.70 16.10 -11.44
C GLU A 201 1.02 16.67 -10.07
N VAL A 202 1.98 16.06 -9.39
CA VAL A 202 2.45 16.45 -8.06
C VAL A 202 3.97 16.33 -7.98
N GLU A 203 4.56 17.07 -7.07
CA GLU A 203 5.91 16.77 -6.60
C GLU A 203 5.83 15.67 -5.54
N PHE A 204 6.60 14.60 -5.73
CA PHE A 204 6.67 13.47 -4.83
C PHE A 204 8.12 13.01 -4.69
N PHE A 205 8.68 13.14 -3.50
CA PHE A 205 10.11 12.96 -3.23
C PHE A 205 11.02 13.81 -4.13
N GLY A 206 10.66 15.10 -4.29
CA GLY A 206 11.46 16.07 -5.04
C GLY A 206 11.43 15.91 -6.56
N GLU A 207 10.60 15.00 -7.11
CA GLU A 207 10.47 14.77 -8.56
C GLU A 207 8.99 14.81 -8.98
N GLN A 208 8.71 15.37 -10.17
CA GLN A 208 7.34 15.42 -10.70
C GLN A 208 6.85 14.04 -11.12
N THR A 209 5.65 13.68 -10.67
CA THR A 209 4.95 12.46 -11.06
C THR A 209 3.44 12.67 -11.08
N THR A 210 2.69 11.64 -11.40
CA THR A 210 1.23 11.66 -11.39
C THR A 210 0.72 10.77 -10.26
N LEU A 211 -0.20 11.28 -9.42
CA LEU A 211 -0.91 10.50 -8.41
C LEU A 211 -2.43 10.48 -8.67
N PRO A 212 -3.17 9.51 -8.08
CA PRO A 212 -4.61 9.36 -8.32
C PRO A 212 -5.41 10.57 -7.83
N ALA A 213 -6.20 11.20 -8.70
CA ALA A 213 -7.12 12.29 -8.35
C ALA A 213 -8.34 11.81 -7.54
N GLY A 214 -8.59 10.51 -7.49
CA GLY A 214 -9.83 9.92 -6.96
C GLY A 214 -10.07 10.24 -5.49
N LEU A 215 -9.05 10.14 -4.65
CA LEU A 215 -9.16 10.34 -3.20
C LEU A 215 -9.57 11.78 -2.88
N ALA A 216 -8.85 12.76 -3.42
CA ALA A 216 -9.16 14.18 -3.28
C ALA A 216 -10.55 14.53 -3.84
N THR A 217 -10.90 13.96 -5.00
CA THR A 217 -12.22 14.13 -5.62
C THR A 217 -13.34 13.62 -4.72
N LEU A 218 -13.18 12.46 -4.14
CA LEU A 218 -14.16 11.87 -3.22
C LEU A 218 -14.31 12.71 -1.95
N ALA A 219 -13.19 13.07 -1.30
CA ALA A 219 -13.21 13.90 -0.09
C ALA A 219 -13.92 15.23 -0.33
N LEU A 220 -13.55 15.97 -1.40
CA LEU A 220 -14.16 17.26 -1.78
C LEU A 220 -15.65 17.17 -2.14
N ARG A 221 -16.13 16.01 -2.61
CA ARG A 221 -17.54 15.81 -3.00
C ARG A 221 -18.42 15.29 -1.89
N THR A 222 -17.87 14.52 -0.98
CA THR A 222 -18.66 13.82 0.05
C THR A 222 -18.52 14.45 1.44
N GLY A 223 -17.46 15.21 1.68
CA GLY A 223 -17.09 15.66 3.01
C GLY A 223 -16.54 14.54 3.90
N ALA A 224 -16.27 13.35 3.33
CA ALA A 224 -15.57 12.29 4.04
C ALA A 224 -14.16 12.73 4.43
N ALA A 225 -13.74 12.44 5.65
CA ALA A 225 -12.39 12.76 6.09
C ALA A 225 -11.35 11.98 5.28
N LEU A 226 -10.34 12.66 4.76
CA LEU A 226 -9.21 12.05 4.07
C LEU A 226 -8.06 11.90 5.07
N LEU A 227 -7.85 10.67 5.53
CA LEU A 227 -6.88 10.31 6.55
C LEU A 227 -5.69 9.58 5.94
N PRO A 228 -4.49 10.18 5.94
CA PRO A 228 -3.27 9.47 5.58
C PRO A 228 -2.94 8.42 6.64
N ILE A 229 -2.65 7.20 6.22
CA ILE A 229 -2.32 6.10 7.13
C ILE A 229 -1.15 5.30 6.60
N ALA A 230 -0.45 4.62 7.49
CA ALA A 230 0.51 3.59 7.14
C ALA A 230 0.47 2.42 8.13
N VAL A 231 0.91 1.25 7.67
CA VAL A 231 1.08 0.06 8.52
C VAL A 231 2.53 -0.38 8.43
N TYR A 232 3.15 -0.56 9.58
CA TYR A 232 4.53 -0.98 9.71
C TYR A 232 4.59 -2.38 10.30
N ASP A 233 5.32 -3.28 9.63
CA ASP A 233 5.58 -4.61 10.15
C ASP A 233 6.69 -4.56 11.20
N HIS A 234 6.49 -5.28 12.30
CA HIS A 234 7.46 -5.51 13.37
C HIS A 234 7.70 -7.01 13.58
N PRO A 235 8.75 -7.43 14.27
CA PRO A 235 9.03 -8.84 14.52
C PRO A 235 7.89 -9.61 15.21
N ASP A 236 7.09 -8.92 16.01
CA ASP A 236 6.04 -9.52 16.83
C ASP A 236 4.61 -9.11 16.40
N GLY A 237 4.45 -8.38 15.27
CA GLY A 237 3.15 -7.94 14.79
C GLY A 237 3.22 -6.75 13.84
N CYS A 238 2.21 -5.88 13.91
CA CYS A 238 2.11 -4.68 13.07
C CYS A 238 1.77 -3.45 13.91
N HIS A 239 2.14 -2.28 13.41
CA HIS A 239 1.79 -0.99 13.99
C HIS A 239 1.14 -0.09 12.95
N GLY A 240 -0.07 0.38 13.23
CA GLY A 240 -0.83 1.30 12.39
C GLY A 240 -0.65 2.74 12.85
N VAL A 241 -0.42 3.65 11.92
CA VAL A 241 -0.36 5.10 12.18
C VAL A 241 -1.43 5.79 11.36
N VAL A 242 -2.25 6.61 12.01
CA VAL A 242 -3.26 7.46 11.37
C VAL A 242 -2.84 8.91 11.57
N ARG A 243 -2.62 9.64 10.48
CA ARG A 243 -2.25 11.05 10.50
C ARG A 243 -3.50 11.94 10.61
N PRO A 244 -3.36 13.23 10.97
CA PRO A 244 -4.46 14.19 10.93
C PRO A 244 -5.14 14.24 9.56
N ALA A 245 -6.44 14.50 9.55
CA ALA A 245 -7.20 14.62 8.30
C ALA A 245 -6.66 15.77 7.43
N ILE A 246 -6.51 15.51 6.14
CA ILE A 246 -6.15 16.53 5.16
C ILE A 246 -7.34 17.47 4.96
N PRO A 247 -7.17 18.81 5.06
CA PRO A 247 -8.22 19.77 4.76
C PRO A 247 -8.69 19.65 3.31
N ALA A 248 -9.90 19.13 3.10
CA ALA A 248 -10.50 18.91 1.78
C ALA A 248 -11.71 19.85 1.57
N GLU A 249 -11.50 21.15 1.77
CA GLU A 249 -12.52 22.16 1.59
C GLU A 249 -12.44 22.82 0.21
N ARG A 250 -13.59 23.23 -0.31
CA ARG A 250 -13.69 24.00 -1.56
C ARG A 250 -13.19 25.44 -1.33
N GLN A 251 -12.18 25.85 -2.08
CA GLN A 251 -11.58 27.19 -2.02
C GLN A 251 -11.64 27.93 -3.35
N GLY A 252 -11.78 27.20 -4.49
CA GLY A 252 -11.77 27.78 -5.81
C GLY A 252 -12.37 26.85 -6.87
N ARG A 253 -11.71 26.77 -8.03
CA ARG A 253 -12.10 25.83 -9.07
C ARG A 253 -11.88 24.40 -8.58
N PHE A 254 -12.82 23.52 -8.86
CA PHE A 254 -12.76 22.12 -8.40
C PHE A 254 -11.45 21.41 -8.74
N ARG A 255 -10.95 21.63 -9.97
CA ARG A 255 -9.69 21.05 -10.42
C ARG A 255 -8.48 21.52 -9.59
N ASP A 256 -8.46 22.79 -9.24
CA ASP A 256 -7.36 23.40 -8.46
C ASP A 256 -7.41 22.89 -7.01
N ASP A 257 -8.61 22.73 -6.46
CA ASP A 257 -8.80 22.13 -5.13
C ASP A 257 -8.36 20.64 -5.12
N VAL A 258 -8.70 19.87 -6.17
CA VAL A 258 -8.23 18.47 -6.30
C VAL A 258 -6.71 18.42 -6.36
N ALA A 259 -6.07 19.30 -7.15
CA ALA A 259 -4.61 19.36 -7.23
C ALA A 259 -3.97 19.70 -5.88
N ARG A 260 -4.47 20.71 -5.20
CA ARG A 260 -3.98 21.13 -3.86
C ARG A 260 -4.10 20.00 -2.83
N VAL A 261 -5.24 19.32 -2.76
CA VAL A 261 -5.48 18.22 -1.81
C VAL A 261 -4.61 17.00 -2.16
N THR A 262 -4.43 16.71 -3.45
CA THR A 262 -3.56 15.60 -3.88
C THR A 262 -2.10 15.89 -3.58
N GLN A 263 -1.62 17.15 -3.77
CA GLN A 263 -0.26 17.54 -3.39
C GLN A 263 -0.04 17.45 -1.88
N HIS A 264 -1.02 17.86 -1.08
CA HIS A 264 -0.93 17.70 0.40
C HIS A 264 -0.82 16.23 0.77
N LEU A 265 -1.65 15.37 0.14
CA LEU A 265 -1.59 13.93 0.36
C LEU A 265 -0.23 13.35 -0.02
N ALA A 266 0.39 13.80 -1.12
CA ALA A 266 1.73 13.39 -1.51
C ALA A 266 2.75 13.65 -0.39
N GLY A 267 2.77 14.84 0.20
CA GLY A 267 3.66 15.17 1.32
C GLY A 267 3.42 14.29 2.57
N GLU A 268 2.16 13.99 2.90
CA GLU A 268 1.86 13.05 4.00
C GLU A 268 2.34 11.62 3.70
N MET A 269 2.23 11.17 2.44
CA MET A 269 2.79 9.88 2.03
C MET A 269 4.32 9.85 2.13
N GLU A 270 5.01 10.93 1.76
CA GLU A 270 6.46 11.05 1.92
C GLU A 270 6.89 10.84 3.37
N GLU A 271 6.23 11.53 4.32
CA GLU A 271 6.54 11.40 5.73
C GLU A 271 6.29 9.98 6.27
N LEU A 272 5.20 9.34 5.84
CA LEU A 272 4.88 7.98 6.25
C LEU A 272 5.87 6.97 5.68
N ILE A 273 6.23 7.08 4.39
CA ILE A 273 7.18 6.18 3.72
C ILE A 273 8.58 6.36 4.29
N ALA A 274 9.01 7.60 4.58
CA ALA A 274 10.35 7.89 5.10
C ALA A 274 10.65 7.24 6.46
N ARG A 275 9.62 6.90 7.25
CA ARG A 275 9.80 6.19 8.54
C ARG A 275 10.36 4.78 8.37
N ALA A 276 9.98 4.06 7.30
CA ALA A 276 10.43 2.70 7.02
C ALA A 276 10.43 2.41 5.49
N PRO A 277 11.31 3.06 4.71
CA PRO A 277 11.29 2.93 3.24
C PRO A 277 11.58 1.51 2.75
N GLU A 278 12.24 0.67 3.55
CA GLU A 278 12.45 -0.74 3.25
C GLU A 278 11.15 -1.57 3.34
N GLN A 279 10.06 -1.00 3.85
CA GLN A 279 8.73 -1.61 3.87
C GLN A 279 7.81 -1.07 2.76
N TRP A 280 8.30 -0.18 1.91
CA TRP A 280 7.53 0.36 0.79
C TRP A 280 7.65 -0.54 -0.45
N HIS A 281 6.54 -1.11 -0.88
CA HIS A 281 6.45 -2.17 -1.89
C HIS A 281 6.16 -1.62 -3.30
N LEU A 282 6.71 -0.45 -3.64
CA LEU A 282 6.61 0.12 -4.97
C LEU A 282 7.73 -0.45 -5.88
N LEU A 283 7.40 -1.50 -6.61
CA LEU A 283 8.34 -2.24 -7.47
C LEU A 283 8.13 -1.94 -8.96
N GLN A 284 7.26 -1.01 -9.30
CA GLN A 284 6.97 -0.58 -10.67
C GLN A 284 7.40 0.88 -10.88
N PRO A 285 7.65 1.29 -12.14
CA PRO A 285 7.88 2.68 -12.49
C PRO A 285 6.74 3.58 -12.01
N ASN A 286 7.08 4.73 -11.42
CA ASN A 286 6.09 5.70 -10.95
C ASN A 286 6.45 7.14 -11.37
N TRP A 287 7.67 7.39 -11.80
CA TRP A 287 8.14 8.69 -12.30
C TRP A 287 8.48 8.61 -13.78
N PRO A 288 8.38 9.72 -14.52
CA PRO A 288 8.83 9.76 -15.92
C PRO A 288 10.27 9.27 -16.11
N SER A 289 11.16 9.59 -15.16
CA SER A 289 12.56 9.15 -15.18
C SER A 289 12.73 7.63 -15.05
N ASP A 290 11.74 6.89 -14.55
CA ASP A 290 11.78 5.42 -14.45
C ASP A 290 11.45 4.73 -15.77
N GLN A 291 10.86 5.42 -16.76
CA GLN A 291 10.47 4.84 -18.05
C GLN A 291 11.66 4.31 -18.82
N ALA A 292 12.83 4.95 -18.73
CA ALA A 292 14.05 4.50 -19.37
C ALA A 292 14.48 3.08 -18.92
N ILE A 293 14.20 2.71 -17.67
CA ILE A 293 14.44 1.36 -17.15
C ILE A 293 13.43 0.36 -17.75
N ALA A 294 12.15 0.75 -17.79
CA ALA A 294 11.10 -0.10 -18.32
C ALA A 294 11.29 -0.40 -19.81
N ASP A 295 11.80 0.56 -20.57
CA ASP A 295 12.06 0.45 -22.01
C ASP A 295 13.43 -0.18 -22.33
N GLY A 296 14.26 -0.50 -21.32
CA GLY A 296 15.59 -1.07 -21.50
C GLY A 296 16.59 -0.13 -22.20
N SER A 297 16.32 1.19 -22.19
CA SER A 297 17.10 2.22 -22.88
C SER A 297 18.14 2.91 -21.98
N GLU A 298 18.21 2.59 -20.70
CA GLU A 298 19.21 3.15 -19.79
C GLU A 298 20.55 2.39 -20.00
N PRO A 299 21.65 3.09 -20.34
CA PRO A 299 22.95 2.45 -20.38
C PRO A 299 23.36 1.98 -18.99
N ASP A 300 23.89 0.76 -18.89
CA ASP A 300 24.48 0.22 -17.67
C ASP A 300 25.50 1.21 -17.09
N ALA A 301 25.31 1.57 -15.82
CA ALA A 301 26.23 2.24 -14.91
C ALA A 301 26.60 3.70 -15.18
N VAL A 302 26.34 4.53 -14.23
CA VAL A 302 27.22 5.67 -13.92
C VAL A 302 28.60 5.09 -13.57
N PRO A 303 29.68 5.38 -14.33
CA PRO A 303 31.03 5.01 -13.92
C PRO A 303 31.33 5.71 -12.61
N GLY A 304 31.95 4.99 -11.68
CA GLY A 304 32.40 5.55 -10.43
C GLY A 304 33.20 6.82 -10.66
N ALA A 305 32.88 7.84 -9.90
CA ALA A 305 33.79 8.93 -9.65
C ALA A 305 34.95 8.37 -8.80
N ASP A 306 35.97 7.85 -9.48
CA ASP A 306 37.32 7.73 -8.93
C ASP A 306 37.98 9.08 -9.09
N GLY A 307 38.30 9.75 -7.97
CA GLY A 307 38.99 11.01 -7.85
C GLY A 307 39.16 11.36 -6.41
#